data_f192dcb86154d59748022997652de101
#
_entry.id   f192dcb86154d59748022997652de101
#
_cell.length_a   1.000
_cell.length_b   1.000
_cell.length_c   1.000
_cell.angle_alpha   90.00
_cell.angle_beta   90.00
_cell.angle_gamma   90.00
#
_symmetry.space_group_name_H-M   'P 1'
#
loop_
_entity.id
_entity.type
_entity.pdbx_description
1 polymer ?
#
loop_
_entity_poly.entity_id
_entity_poly.type
_entity_poly.pdbx_seq_one_letter_code
_entity_poly.pdbx_strand_id
1 'polypeptide(L)'
;MQRYLCIHGHFYQPPRENPWLEAVEVQDSAYPYHDWNERVTAECYAPNAASRILDGERRIERIVNNYSRISFNFGPTLLTWLEQKEPEVYRSILEADALSQGRFSGHGSAIAQGYNHIIHPLANRRDKKTQILWGLADFERRLGRKAEGMWLPETAVDLESLELMAEAGVRFTILEPHQARRVRPKAAKGKCEWQDVGGGRIDTTIPYEAVLPSGQRIAIFFYNGGISRAVAFEGLLVSGERFADRLLSGVPQDPDRDRLVHIATDGETYGHHHRYGEMALSYALHHIESNGLARLTNYGEFLEAHPPDHEVEIVENTAWSCAHGVGRWREDCGCHTGGGPGWNQAWRAPLRRALDWLRDELSPLYEKAASELFPDPWAARDAYIDVILDRSKASVHSGRALQLLELQRHLMLMYTSCGWFFNDLAGIETVQILQYAGRAVQLAERLFETPVEEGFLRLLEA
;
A
#
# COMPACT_ATOMS: atom_id res chain seq x y z
N MET A 1 23.23 -17.31 17.43
CA MET A 1 22.25 -16.26 17.11
C MET A 1 21.42 -16.67 15.93
N GLN A 2 20.14 -16.36 15.93
CA GLN A 2 19.18 -16.77 14.90
C GLN A 2 19.20 -15.75 13.73
N ARG A 3 19.18 -16.27 12.52
CA ARG A 3 18.95 -15.49 11.30
C ARG A 3 17.48 -15.50 10.98
N TYR A 4 16.86 -14.34 10.78
CA TYR A 4 15.47 -14.22 10.42
C TYR A 4 15.32 -13.70 8.99
N LEU A 5 14.28 -14.14 8.32
CA LEU A 5 13.94 -13.72 6.96
C LEU A 5 12.46 -13.35 6.87
N CYS A 6 12.17 -12.17 6.32
CA CYS A 6 10.83 -11.74 5.97
C CYS A 6 10.82 -11.18 4.54
N ILE A 7 9.89 -11.60 3.72
CA ILE A 7 9.61 -11.02 2.40
C ILE A 7 8.28 -10.33 2.49
N HIS A 8 8.19 -9.05 2.05
CA HIS A 8 6.94 -8.34 1.96
C HIS A 8 6.55 -8.11 0.50
N GLY A 9 5.33 -8.50 0.15
CA GLY A 9 4.70 -8.22 -1.13
C GLY A 9 3.59 -7.19 -0.98
N HIS A 10 3.71 -6.05 -1.66
CA HIS A 10 2.66 -5.06 -1.80
C HIS A 10 1.83 -5.40 -3.04
N PHE A 11 0.67 -6.04 -2.86
CA PHE A 11 -0.24 -6.42 -3.93
C PHE A 11 -1.31 -5.35 -4.12
N TYR A 12 -1.30 -4.73 -5.29
CA TYR A 12 -2.17 -3.59 -5.53
C TYR A 12 -2.56 -3.46 -7.00
N GLN A 13 -3.85 -3.24 -7.24
CA GLN A 13 -4.38 -2.68 -8.47
C GLN A 13 -5.24 -1.47 -8.12
N PRO A 14 -5.18 -0.37 -8.93
CA PRO A 14 -6.02 0.79 -8.69
C PRO A 14 -7.50 0.44 -8.83
N PRO A 15 -8.40 1.19 -8.19
CA PRO A 15 -9.83 1.05 -8.44
C PRO A 15 -10.11 1.32 -9.92
N ARG A 16 -10.94 0.46 -10.54
CA ARG A 16 -11.19 0.45 -11.99
C ARG A 16 -12.67 0.55 -12.35
N GLU A 17 -13.55 0.60 -11.33
CA GLU A 17 -14.99 0.71 -11.57
C GLU A 17 -15.35 2.05 -12.17
N ASN A 18 -16.14 2.00 -13.25
CA ASN A 18 -16.83 3.18 -13.78
C ASN A 18 -17.74 3.75 -12.67
N PRO A 19 -17.59 5.04 -12.27
CA PRO A 19 -18.30 5.59 -11.13
C PRO A 19 -19.83 5.78 -11.32
N TRP A 20 -20.33 5.57 -12.53
CA TRP A 20 -21.76 5.59 -12.83
C TRP A 20 -22.38 4.19 -12.93
N LEU A 21 -21.59 3.21 -13.36
CA LEU A 21 -22.03 1.83 -13.57
C LEU A 21 -21.73 0.93 -12.36
N GLU A 22 -20.82 1.35 -11.47
CA GLU A 22 -20.26 0.55 -10.37
C GLU A 22 -19.75 -0.83 -10.85
N ALA A 23 -19.17 -0.86 -12.04
CA ALA A 23 -18.62 -2.05 -12.68
C ALA A 23 -17.32 -1.71 -13.43
N VAL A 24 -16.42 -2.68 -13.51
CA VAL A 24 -15.23 -2.57 -14.35
C VAL A 24 -15.61 -2.83 -15.80
N GLU A 25 -15.28 -1.88 -16.67
CA GLU A 25 -15.51 -2.01 -18.13
C GLU A 25 -14.36 -2.78 -18.77
N VAL A 26 -14.58 -3.28 -20.00
CA VAL A 26 -13.55 -3.95 -20.80
C VAL A 26 -12.36 -3.00 -21.00
N GLN A 27 -11.16 -3.50 -20.76
CA GLN A 27 -9.91 -2.76 -20.94
C GLN A 27 -9.08 -3.42 -22.05
N ASP A 28 -9.08 -2.85 -23.26
CA ASP A 28 -8.41 -3.40 -24.44
C ASP A 28 -6.93 -3.72 -24.19
N SER A 29 -6.25 -2.92 -23.37
CA SER A 29 -4.84 -3.13 -23.02
C SER A 29 -4.60 -4.38 -22.17
N ALA A 30 -5.65 -4.97 -21.58
CA ALA A 30 -5.57 -6.20 -20.81
C ALA A 30 -5.79 -7.47 -21.66
N TYR A 31 -6.13 -7.34 -22.97
CA TYR A 31 -6.42 -8.49 -23.84
C TYR A 31 -5.40 -9.63 -23.68
N PRO A 32 -5.82 -10.92 -23.61
CA PRO A 32 -7.16 -11.45 -23.87
C PRO A 32 -8.14 -11.45 -22.66
N TYR A 33 -7.76 -10.85 -21.55
CA TYR A 33 -8.58 -10.75 -20.34
C TYR A 33 -9.56 -9.59 -20.44
N HIS A 34 -10.63 -9.62 -19.65
CA HIS A 34 -11.62 -8.56 -19.62
C HIS A 34 -11.02 -7.23 -19.13
N ASP A 35 -10.23 -7.29 -18.07
CA ASP A 35 -9.60 -6.13 -17.43
C ASP A 35 -8.27 -6.50 -16.77
N TRP A 36 -7.54 -5.50 -16.27
CA TRP A 36 -6.26 -5.70 -15.63
C TRP A 36 -6.34 -6.46 -14.29
N ASN A 37 -7.46 -6.39 -13.56
CA ASN A 37 -7.62 -7.18 -12.34
C ASN A 37 -7.67 -8.66 -12.68
N GLU A 38 -8.45 -9.05 -13.71
CA GLU A 38 -8.52 -10.44 -14.18
C GLU A 38 -7.16 -10.93 -14.67
N ARG A 39 -6.47 -10.12 -15.49
CA ARG A 39 -5.16 -10.48 -16.02
C ARG A 39 -4.13 -10.69 -14.92
N VAL A 40 -3.99 -9.75 -14.00
CA VAL A 40 -3.00 -9.85 -12.92
C VAL A 40 -3.38 -10.97 -11.94
N THR A 41 -4.66 -11.22 -11.73
CA THR A 41 -5.11 -12.38 -10.94
C THR A 41 -4.64 -13.68 -11.56
N ALA A 42 -4.82 -13.87 -12.86
CA ALA A 42 -4.38 -15.08 -13.56
C ALA A 42 -2.84 -15.22 -13.62
N GLU A 43 -2.11 -14.12 -13.74
CA GLU A 43 -0.65 -14.12 -13.88
C GLU A 43 0.10 -14.12 -12.53
N CYS A 44 -0.52 -13.63 -11.45
CA CYS A 44 0.13 -13.42 -10.16
C CYS A 44 -0.67 -13.94 -8.96
N TYR A 45 -1.91 -13.43 -8.72
CA TYR A 45 -2.57 -13.67 -7.43
C TYR A 45 -3.00 -15.12 -7.25
N ALA A 46 -3.61 -15.74 -8.25
CA ALA A 46 -3.97 -17.15 -8.20
C ALA A 46 -2.74 -18.07 -8.18
N PRO A 47 -1.69 -17.86 -8.99
CA PRO A 47 -0.45 -18.65 -8.89
C PRO A 47 0.23 -18.58 -7.52
N ASN A 48 0.25 -17.44 -6.84
CA ASN A 48 0.80 -17.34 -5.49
C ASN A 48 -0.04 -18.07 -4.43
N ALA A 49 -1.35 -18.16 -4.61
CA ALA A 49 -2.23 -18.93 -3.72
C ALA A 49 -2.00 -20.45 -3.83
N ALA A 50 -1.47 -20.94 -4.96
CA ALA A 50 -1.24 -22.36 -5.23
C ALA A 50 0.08 -22.57 -5.99
N SER A 51 1.18 -22.05 -5.47
CA SER A 51 2.50 -22.11 -6.11
C SER A 51 3.10 -23.52 -6.03
N ARG A 52 3.81 -23.90 -7.08
CA ARG A 52 4.36 -25.25 -7.25
C ARG A 52 5.85 -25.26 -6.92
N ILE A 53 6.27 -26.20 -6.10
CA ILE A 53 7.67 -26.56 -5.89
C ILE A 53 7.91 -27.83 -6.68
N LEU A 54 8.94 -27.85 -7.54
CA LEU A 54 9.29 -28.96 -8.40
C LEU A 54 10.51 -29.70 -7.87
N ASP A 55 10.54 -31.02 -8.07
CA ASP A 55 11.72 -31.86 -7.83
C ASP A 55 12.75 -31.71 -8.98
N GLY A 56 13.89 -32.40 -8.85
CA GLY A 56 14.95 -32.41 -9.87
C GLY A 56 14.54 -33.01 -11.23
N GLU A 57 13.42 -33.73 -11.31
CA GLU A 57 12.84 -34.27 -12.52
C GLU A 57 11.68 -33.41 -13.07
N ARG A 58 11.48 -32.21 -12.51
CA ARG A 58 10.41 -31.25 -12.84
C ARG A 58 8.99 -31.75 -12.56
N ARG A 59 8.81 -32.70 -11.65
CA ARG A 59 7.50 -33.13 -11.14
C ARG A 59 7.10 -32.24 -9.96
N ILE A 60 5.81 -32.02 -9.78
CA ILE A 60 5.30 -31.25 -8.64
C ILE A 60 5.54 -32.07 -7.37
N GLU A 61 6.42 -31.59 -6.49
CA GLU A 61 6.68 -32.15 -5.17
C GLU A 61 5.66 -31.61 -4.15
N ARG A 62 5.39 -30.30 -4.22
CA ARG A 62 4.47 -29.59 -3.30
C ARG A 62 3.69 -28.51 -4.01
N ILE A 63 2.50 -28.23 -3.49
CA ILE A 63 1.73 -27.03 -3.79
C ILE A 63 1.63 -26.24 -2.48
N VAL A 64 2.01 -24.97 -2.51
CA VAL A 64 2.07 -24.09 -1.32
C VAL A 64 1.38 -22.78 -1.58
N ASN A 65 0.76 -22.21 -0.54
CA ASN A 65 0.25 -20.85 -0.57
C ASN A 65 1.37 -19.91 -0.07
N ASN A 66 1.93 -19.10 -0.97
CA ASN A 66 3.01 -18.17 -0.65
C ASN A 66 2.61 -17.14 0.39
N TYR A 67 1.35 -16.67 0.37
CA TYR A 67 0.84 -15.68 1.31
C TYR A 67 0.92 -16.13 2.77
N SER A 68 0.87 -17.43 3.04
CA SER A 68 1.04 -17.96 4.40
C SER A 68 2.47 -17.94 4.93
N ARG A 69 3.44 -17.56 4.08
CA ARG A 69 4.88 -17.65 4.37
C ARG A 69 5.62 -16.31 4.22
N ILE A 70 4.95 -15.29 3.68
CA ILE A 70 5.47 -13.94 3.49
C ILE A 70 4.59 -12.94 4.24
N SER A 71 5.12 -11.75 4.53
CA SER A 71 4.28 -10.60 4.89
C SER A 71 3.67 -10.01 3.62
N PHE A 72 2.44 -9.52 3.69
CA PHE A 72 1.78 -8.94 2.53
C PHE A 72 0.72 -7.91 2.91
N ASN A 73 0.37 -7.06 1.96
CA ASN A 73 -0.89 -6.32 1.96
C ASN A 73 -1.54 -6.43 0.59
N PHE A 74 -2.87 -6.33 0.58
CA PHE A 74 -3.68 -6.20 -0.63
C PHE A 74 -4.42 -4.87 -0.60
N GLY A 75 -4.53 -4.23 -1.77
CA GLY A 75 -5.37 -3.03 -1.90
C GLY A 75 -6.84 -3.33 -1.56
N PRO A 76 -7.50 -2.54 -0.68
CA PRO A 76 -8.89 -2.80 -0.29
C PRO A 76 -9.87 -2.88 -1.46
N THR A 77 -9.71 -1.99 -2.45
CA THR A 77 -10.57 -2.01 -3.66
C THR A 77 -10.34 -3.25 -4.51
N LEU A 78 -9.09 -3.72 -4.60
CA LEU A 78 -8.76 -5.00 -5.25
C LEU A 78 -9.38 -6.19 -4.50
N LEU A 79 -9.32 -6.20 -3.17
CA LEU A 79 -9.98 -7.26 -2.37
C LEU A 79 -11.49 -7.29 -2.57
N THR A 80 -12.13 -6.12 -2.72
CA THR A 80 -13.56 -6.05 -3.04
C THR A 80 -13.87 -6.68 -4.40
N TRP A 81 -13.02 -6.42 -5.40
CA TRP A 81 -13.16 -7.03 -6.72
C TRP A 81 -12.93 -8.56 -6.68
N LEU A 82 -11.87 -9.01 -5.98
CA LEU A 82 -11.55 -10.44 -5.81
C LEU A 82 -12.69 -11.19 -5.10
N GLU A 83 -13.28 -10.60 -4.06
CA GLU A 83 -14.41 -11.19 -3.34
C GLU A 83 -15.60 -11.48 -4.26
N GLN A 84 -15.84 -10.61 -5.25
CA GLN A 84 -16.97 -10.71 -6.17
C GLN A 84 -16.69 -11.57 -7.39
N LYS A 85 -15.48 -11.48 -7.95
CA LYS A 85 -15.11 -12.05 -9.24
C LYS A 85 -14.26 -13.30 -9.14
N GLU A 86 -13.39 -13.38 -8.13
CA GLU A 86 -12.43 -14.46 -7.92
C GLU A 86 -12.47 -14.99 -6.46
N PRO A 87 -13.65 -15.47 -5.99
CA PRO A 87 -13.89 -15.78 -4.59
C PRO A 87 -12.99 -16.90 -4.05
N GLU A 88 -12.45 -17.77 -4.90
CA GLU A 88 -11.52 -18.82 -4.48
C GLU A 88 -10.15 -18.23 -4.15
N VAL A 89 -9.65 -17.32 -4.99
CA VAL A 89 -8.39 -16.61 -4.74
C VAL A 89 -8.53 -15.75 -3.49
N TYR A 90 -9.63 -15.00 -3.38
CA TYR A 90 -9.94 -14.20 -2.20
C TYR A 90 -9.89 -15.02 -0.91
N ARG A 91 -10.61 -16.16 -0.86
CA ARG A 91 -10.61 -17.04 0.31
C ARG A 91 -9.21 -17.57 0.63
N SER A 92 -8.44 -17.96 -0.38
CA SER A 92 -7.06 -18.47 -0.21
C SER A 92 -6.12 -17.41 0.40
N ILE A 93 -6.34 -16.12 0.12
CA ILE A 93 -5.59 -15.02 0.74
C ILE A 93 -5.96 -14.88 2.22
N LEU A 94 -7.25 -14.91 2.56
CA LEU A 94 -7.70 -14.82 3.95
C LEU A 94 -7.26 -16.04 4.79
N GLU A 95 -7.37 -17.24 4.24
CA GLU A 95 -6.92 -18.48 4.87
C GLU A 95 -5.40 -18.47 5.12
N ALA A 96 -4.64 -17.86 4.20
CA ALA A 96 -3.19 -17.74 4.36
C ALA A 96 -2.81 -16.89 5.57
N ASP A 97 -3.54 -15.79 5.83
CA ASP A 97 -3.32 -14.98 7.03
C ASP A 97 -3.66 -15.77 8.30
N ALA A 98 -4.77 -16.51 8.32
CA ALA A 98 -5.15 -17.36 9.43
C ALA A 98 -4.11 -18.47 9.69
N LEU A 99 -3.59 -19.12 8.65
CA LEU A 99 -2.53 -20.13 8.74
C LEU A 99 -1.21 -19.50 9.28
N SER A 100 -0.90 -18.29 8.86
CA SER A 100 0.32 -17.60 9.28
C SER A 100 0.33 -17.28 10.77
N GLN A 101 -0.82 -17.04 11.40
CA GLN A 101 -0.91 -16.85 12.85
C GLN A 101 -0.40 -18.08 13.63
N GLY A 102 -0.77 -19.28 13.17
CA GLY A 102 -0.25 -20.52 13.76
C GLY A 102 1.26 -20.72 13.54
N ARG A 103 1.81 -20.12 12.49
CA ARG A 103 3.22 -20.22 12.11
C ARG A 103 4.10 -19.20 12.82
N PHE A 104 3.60 -17.98 13.03
CA PHE A 104 4.34 -16.81 13.51
C PHE A 104 3.82 -16.36 14.88
N SER A 105 3.75 -17.26 15.84
CA SER A 105 3.49 -16.98 17.26
C SER A 105 2.21 -16.19 17.54
N GLY A 106 1.18 -16.34 16.71
CA GLY A 106 -0.09 -15.61 16.80
C GLY A 106 -0.18 -14.36 15.91
N HIS A 107 0.92 -13.98 15.23
CA HIS A 107 0.96 -12.81 14.34
C HIS A 107 0.57 -13.17 12.92
N GLY A 108 -0.47 -12.55 12.39
CA GLY A 108 -0.87 -12.70 11.00
C GLY A 108 0.09 -11.98 10.05
N SER A 109 0.26 -12.56 8.86
CA SER A 109 1.19 -12.04 7.85
C SER A 109 0.67 -10.84 7.07
N ALA A 110 -0.66 -10.67 7.00
CA ALA A 110 -1.26 -9.51 6.37
C ALA A 110 -1.08 -8.24 7.21
N ILE A 111 -0.83 -7.10 6.54
CA ILE A 111 -0.89 -5.76 7.13
C ILE A 111 -1.91 -4.91 6.39
N ALA A 112 -2.43 -3.86 7.04
CA ALA A 112 -3.38 -2.94 6.42
C ALA A 112 -2.71 -2.03 5.38
N GLN A 113 -3.52 -1.30 4.62
CA GLN A 113 -3.08 -0.28 3.66
C GLN A 113 -4.01 0.93 3.74
N GLY A 114 -3.51 2.14 3.39
CA GLY A 114 -4.36 3.29 3.14
C GLY A 114 -5.40 3.00 2.04
N TYR A 115 -6.69 3.25 2.31
CA TYR A 115 -7.81 2.64 1.58
C TYR A 115 -7.79 2.86 0.05
N ASN A 116 -7.68 4.11 -0.41
CA ASN A 116 -7.71 4.45 -1.84
C ASN A 116 -6.32 4.61 -2.45
N HIS A 117 -5.26 4.20 -1.76
CA HIS A 117 -3.89 4.35 -2.24
C HIS A 117 -3.51 5.80 -2.60
N ILE A 118 -3.94 6.77 -1.78
CA ILE A 118 -3.54 8.16 -1.95
C ILE A 118 -2.13 8.42 -1.40
N ILE A 119 -1.45 9.44 -1.91
CA ILE A 119 -0.14 9.86 -1.37
C ILE A 119 -0.39 10.70 -0.12
N HIS A 120 -0.24 10.08 1.06
CA HIS A 120 -0.57 10.67 2.33
C HIS A 120 0.06 12.07 2.54
N PRO A 121 1.36 12.30 2.30
CA PRO A 121 1.95 13.64 2.46
C PRO A 121 1.32 14.75 1.61
N LEU A 122 0.60 14.39 0.55
CA LEU A 122 -0.10 15.36 -0.32
C LEU A 122 -1.59 15.52 0.03
N ALA A 123 -2.09 14.76 0.99
CA ALA A 123 -3.46 14.86 1.46
C ALA A 123 -3.57 15.81 2.67
N ASN A 124 -4.74 16.43 2.86
CA ASN A 124 -5.04 17.14 4.09
C ASN A 124 -5.26 16.16 5.26
N ARG A 125 -5.16 16.64 6.51
CA ARG A 125 -5.25 15.80 7.71
C ARG A 125 -6.55 14.98 7.78
N ARG A 126 -7.67 15.55 7.36
CA ARG A 126 -8.97 14.84 7.38
C ARG A 126 -8.99 13.65 6.44
N ASP A 127 -8.45 13.82 5.23
CA ASP A 127 -8.40 12.77 4.23
C ASP A 127 -7.40 11.68 4.63
N LYS A 128 -6.21 12.04 5.14
CA LYS A 128 -5.26 11.08 5.75
C LYS A 128 -5.94 10.21 6.80
N LYS A 129 -6.65 10.85 7.75
CA LYS A 129 -7.35 10.14 8.84
C LYS A 129 -8.38 9.16 8.28
N THR A 130 -9.25 9.60 7.37
CA THR A 130 -10.27 8.74 6.77
C THR A 130 -9.64 7.56 6.02
N GLN A 131 -8.57 7.78 5.25
CA GLN A 131 -7.85 6.73 4.53
C GLN A 131 -7.28 5.65 5.46
N ILE A 132 -6.72 6.06 6.59
CA ILE A 132 -6.20 5.15 7.62
C ILE A 132 -7.36 4.37 8.26
N LEU A 133 -8.40 5.06 8.73
CA LEU A 133 -9.54 4.43 9.38
C LEU A 133 -10.26 3.45 8.45
N TRP A 134 -10.47 3.82 7.19
CA TRP A 134 -11.11 2.95 6.21
C TRP A 134 -10.25 1.72 5.88
N GLY A 135 -8.95 1.91 5.75
CA GLY A 135 -8.02 0.79 5.53
C GLY A 135 -8.01 -0.20 6.70
N LEU A 136 -8.07 0.30 7.94
CA LEU A 136 -8.13 -0.54 9.14
C LEU A 136 -9.49 -1.25 9.28
N ALA A 137 -10.59 -0.56 8.99
CA ALA A 137 -11.94 -1.14 9.03
C ALA A 137 -12.13 -2.25 7.98
N ASP A 138 -11.65 -2.04 6.74
CA ASP A 138 -11.65 -3.06 5.69
C ASP A 138 -10.83 -4.28 6.11
N PHE A 139 -9.64 -4.05 6.64
CA PHE A 139 -8.76 -5.11 7.14
C PHE A 139 -9.44 -5.94 8.24
N GLU A 140 -9.96 -5.29 9.28
CA GLU A 140 -10.61 -5.97 10.42
C GLU A 140 -11.87 -6.74 9.97
N ARG A 141 -12.65 -6.16 9.06
CA ARG A 141 -13.83 -6.81 8.49
C ARG A 141 -13.51 -8.10 7.76
N ARG A 142 -12.43 -8.11 6.96
CA ARG A 142 -12.05 -9.26 6.12
C ARG A 142 -11.28 -10.32 6.89
N LEU A 143 -10.34 -9.92 7.71
CA LEU A 143 -9.40 -10.84 8.38
C LEU A 143 -9.80 -11.18 9.82
N GLY A 144 -10.85 -10.53 10.37
CA GLY A 144 -11.38 -10.83 11.71
C GLY A 144 -10.44 -10.48 12.86
N ARG A 145 -9.42 -9.67 12.61
CA ARG A 145 -8.45 -9.20 13.59
C ARG A 145 -8.01 -7.76 13.33
N LYS A 146 -7.48 -7.09 14.33
CA LYS A 146 -6.85 -5.77 14.16
C LYS A 146 -5.53 -5.89 13.40
N ALA A 147 -5.24 -4.90 12.56
CA ALA A 147 -3.96 -4.78 11.88
C ALA A 147 -2.87 -4.36 12.87
N GLU A 148 -1.72 -5.03 12.87
CA GLU A 148 -0.56 -4.61 13.64
C GLU A 148 0.28 -3.59 12.88
N GLY A 149 0.39 -3.74 11.56
CA GLY A 149 1.11 -2.85 10.67
C GLY A 149 0.24 -2.28 9.57
N MET A 150 0.72 -1.19 8.95
CA MET A 150 0.08 -0.58 7.80
C MET A 150 1.12 -0.19 6.76
N TRP A 151 0.85 -0.54 5.51
CA TRP A 151 1.59 -0.07 4.35
C TRP A 151 1.11 1.33 3.95
N LEU A 152 2.03 2.27 3.87
CA LEU A 152 1.77 3.57 3.28
C LEU A 152 1.90 3.46 1.75
N PRO A 153 0.91 3.93 0.97
CA PRO A 153 1.00 3.96 -0.49
C PRO A 153 2.31 4.56 -0.96
N GLU A 154 3.03 3.84 -1.84
CA GLU A 154 4.35 4.22 -2.34
C GLU A 154 5.42 4.45 -1.24
N THR A 155 5.24 3.88 -0.05
CA THR A 155 5.97 4.21 1.18
C THR A 155 6.02 5.71 1.48
N ALA A 156 5.11 6.50 0.89
CA ALA A 156 5.09 7.95 1.02
C ALA A 156 4.76 8.35 2.45
N VAL A 157 5.68 9.06 3.11
CA VAL A 157 5.65 9.29 4.55
C VAL A 157 5.86 10.75 4.94
N ASP A 158 5.10 11.19 5.94
CA ASP A 158 5.33 12.37 6.76
C ASP A 158 4.99 12.07 8.22
N LEU A 159 5.40 12.94 9.14
CA LEU A 159 5.14 12.74 10.57
C LEU A 159 3.65 12.77 10.91
N GLU A 160 2.85 13.58 10.21
CA GLU A 160 1.40 13.63 10.45
C GLU A 160 0.71 12.30 10.11
N SER A 161 1.13 11.60 9.04
CA SER A 161 0.63 10.27 8.70
C SER A 161 1.00 9.24 9.77
N LEU A 162 2.25 9.26 10.24
CA LEU A 162 2.70 8.37 11.32
C LEU A 162 1.94 8.63 12.63
N GLU A 163 1.66 9.90 12.94
CA GLU A 163 0.86 10.32 14.10
C GLU A 163 -0.55 9.71 14.03
N LEU A 164 -1.24 9.90 12.91
CA LEU A 164 -2.58 9.37 12.71
C LEU A 164 -2.62 7.83 12.73
N MET A 165 -1.58 7.18 12.22
CA MET A 165 -1.44 5.73 12.30
C MET A 165 -1.27 5.24 13.75
N ALA A 166 -0.41 5.91 14.52
CA ALA A 166 -0.20 5.60 15.93
C ALA A 166 -1.47 5.86 16.77
N GLU A 167 -2.17 6.99 16.54
CA GLU A 167 -3.48 7.31 17.13
C GLU A 167 -4.51 6.20 16.85
N ALA A 168 -4.47 5.59 15.66
CA ALA A 168 -5.36 4.51 15.25
C ALA A 168 -4.92 3.11 15.74
N GLY A 169 -3.80 3.02 16.47
CA GLY A 169 -3.29 1.77 17.06
C GLY A 169 -2.38 0.94 16.15
N VAL A 170 -1.91 1.48 15.05
CA VAL A 170 -0.91 0.83 14.19
C VAL A 170 0.44 0.81 14.90
N ARG A 171 1.04 -0.36 15.01
CA ARG A 171 2.30 -0.59 15.73
C ARG A 171 3.55 -0.34 14.88
N PHE A 172 3.47 -0.62 13.57
CA PHE A 172 4.63 -0.47 12.68
C PHE A 172 4.26 -0.14 11.23
N THR A 173 5.25 0.39 10.50
CA THR A 173 5.24 0.53 9.05
C THR A 173 6.59 0.13 8.45
N ILE A 174 6.63 0.05 7.10
CA ILE A 174 7.81 -0.37 6.35
C ILE A 174 8.19 0.77 5.41
N LEU A 175 9.45 1.18 5.42
CA LEU A 175 9.97 2.26 4.60
C LEU A 175 11.23 1.83 3.84
N GLU A 176 11.60 2.63 2.84
CA GLU A 176 12.80 2.48 2.06
C GLU A 176 14.01 3.11 2.82
N PRO A 177 15.23 2.54 2.76
CA PRO A 177 16.39 3.01 3.54
C PRO A 177 16.72 4.49 3.41
N HIS A 178 16.56 5.11 2.23
CA HIS A 178 16.85 6.54 2.05
C HIS A 178 15.86 7.47 2.78
N GLN A 179 14.74 6.95 3.26
CA GLN A 179 13.76 7.68 4.06
C GLN A 179 14.19 7.86 5.53
N ALA A 180 15.28 7.21 5.94
CA ALA A 180 15.90 7.44 7.24
C ALA A 180 16.89 8.62 7.17
N ARG A 181 16.77 9.56 8.13
CA ARG A 181 17.66 10.71 8.25
C ARG A 181 18.81 10.45 9.20
N ARG A 182 18.49 10.10 10.44
CA ARG A 182 19.45 9.84 11.51
C ARG A 182 18.87 8.91 12.57
N VAL A 183 19.76 8.23 13.27
CA VAL A 183 19.41 7.25 14.31
C VAL A 183 20.20 7.53 15.58
N ARG A 184 19.70 7.05 16.71
CA ARG A 184 20.46 6.99 17.98
C ARG A 184 20.03 5.80 18.81
N PRO A 185 20.92 5.20 19.61
CA PRO A 185 20.53 4.20 20.59
C PRO A 185 19.59 4.79 21.64
N LYS A 186 18.64 4.00 22.13
CA LYS A 186 17.83 4.35 23.29
C LYS A 186 18.71 4.20 24.54
N ALA A 187 19.07 5.31 25.18
CA ALA A 187 19.92 5.27 26.35
C ALA A 187 19.15 4.80 27.59
N ALA A 188 19.73 3.86 28.33
CA ALA A 188 19.24 3.54 29.67
C ALA A 188 19.44 4.72 30.66
N LYS A 189 20.49 5.53 30.47
CA LYS A 189 20.77 6.79 31.20
C LYS A 189 21.52 7.76 30.29
N GLY A 190 21.03 8.99 30.21
CA GLY A 190 21.69 10.07 29.43
C GLY A 190 21.14 10.21 27.99
N LYS A 191 21.68 11.18 27.23
CA LYS A 191 21.33 11.38 25.81
C LYS A 191 22.44 10.79 24.95
N CYS A 192 22.09 9.88 24.05
CA CYS A 192 22.98 9.44 22.97
C CYS A 192 22.98 10.45 21.83
N GLU A 193 24.10 10.60 21.16
CA GLU A 193 24.23 11.45 19.99
C GLU A 193 23.52 10.83 18.78
N TRP A 194 22.99 11.69 17.92
CA TRP A 194 22.41 11.30 16.65
C TRP A 194 23.51 11.00 15.63
N GLN A 195 23.39 9.85 14.99
CA GLN A 195 24.22 9.45 13.86
C GLN A 195 23.44 9.68 12.56
N ASP A 196 24.02 10.41 11.61
CA ASP A 196 23.49 10.58 10.26
C ASP A 196 23.55 9.26 9.47
N VAL A 197 22.40 8.82 8.95
CA VAL A 197 22.27 7.62 8.11
C VAL A 197 21.64 7.94 6.76
N GLY A 198 21.57 9.22 6.39
CA GLY A 198 21.03 9.68 5.12
C GLY A 198 21.66 9.00 3.91
N GLY A 199 20.93 8.90 2.80
CA GLY A 199 21.38 8.20 1.59
C GLY A 199 21.38 6.68 1.71
N GLY A 200 20.54 6.13 2.58
CA GLY A 200 20.33 4.67 2.70
C GLY A 200 21.38 3.93 3.52
N ARG A 201 22.14 4.63 4.37
CA ARG A 201 23.22 4.05 5.21
C ARG A 201 22.73 3.41 6.52
N ILE A 202 21.41 3.35 6.72
CA ILE A 202 20.81 2.75 7.90
C ILE A 202 21.04 1.23 7.95
N ASP A 203 21.19 0.67 9.15
CA ASP A 203 21.21 -0.79 9.35
C ASP A 203 19.78 -1.33 9.14
N THR A 204 19.57 -2.04 8.05
CA THR A 204 18.27 -2.58 7.67
C THR A 204 17.92 -3.91 8.36
N THR A 205 18.73 -4.36 9.31
CA THR A 205 18.55 -5.68 9.96
C THR A 205 17.88 -5.63 11.33
N ILE A 206 17.49 -4.42 11.77
CA ILE A 206 16.83 -4.16 13.06
C ILE A 206 15.63 -3.22 12.89
N PRO A 207 14.63 -3.28 13.77
CA PRO A 207 13.56 -2.29 13.83
C PRO A 207 14.02 -1.02 14.55
N TYR A 208 13.39 0.10 14.21
CA TYR A 208 13.60 1.41 14.81
C TYR A 208 12.30 1.96 15.39
N GLU A 209 12.40 2.92 16.30
CA GLU A 209 11.25 3.62 16.86
C GLU A 209 11.28 5.10 16.47
N ALA A 210 10.22 5.56 15.81
CA ALA A 210 9.99 6.99 15.61
C ALA A 210 9.22 7.57 16.80
N VAL A 211 9.76 8.63 17.41
CA VAL A 211 9.07 9.42 18.44
C VAL A 211 8.34 10.56 17.74
N LEU A 212 7.03 10.59 17.88
CA LEU A 212 6.13 11.49 17.15
C LEU A 212 5.91 12.80 17.94
N PRO A 213 5.41 13.88 17.30
CA PRO A 213 5.18 15.16 17.95
C PRO A 213 4.30 15.11 19.20
N SER A 214 3.28 14.24 19.24
CA SER A 214 2.44 13.99 20.42
C SER A 214 3.14 13.28 21.56
N GLY A 215 4.32 12.72 21.33
CA GLY A 215 4.99 11.79 22.23
C GLY A 215 4.60 10.33 22.03
N GLN A 216 3.67 10.04 21.14
CA GLN A 216 3.39 8.65 20.71
C GLN A 216 4.59 8.07 19.96
N ARG A 217 4.55 6.76 19.74
CA ARG A 217 5.66 6.03 19.15
C ARG A 217 5.13 5.02 18.14
N ILE A 218 5.88 4.83 17.05
CA ILE A 218 5.60 3.82 16.02
C ILE A 218 6.91 3.16 15.61
N ALA A 219 6.89 1.84 15.41
CA ALA A 219 8.05 1.12 14.91
C ALA A 219 8.17 1.26 13.39
N ILE A 220 9.41 1.35 12.90
CA ILE A 220 9.71 1.45 11.47
C ILE A 220 10.73 0.38 11.11
N PHE A 221 10.42 -0.37 10.06
CA PHE A 221 11.33 -1.30 9.41
C PHE A 221 11.84 -0.70 8.10
N PHE A 222 13.15 -0.67 7.90
CA PHE A 222 13.76 -0.23 6.64
C PHE A 222 14.26 -1.45 5.89
N TYR A 223 13.61 -1.81 4.76
CA TYR A 223 13.93 -3.03 4.04
C TYR A 223 15.30 -2.98 3.33
N ASN A 224 15.86 -4.13 2.96
CA ASN A 224 17.11 -4.19 2.20
C ASN A 224 16.86 -3.75 0.74
N GLY A 225 17.15 -2.47 0.44
CA GLY A 225 16.90 -1.87 -0.87
C GLY A 225 17.72 -2.53 -2.01
N GLY A 226 18.92 -3.00 -1.73
CA GLY A 226 19.77 -3.65 -2.73
C GLY A 226 19.21 -5.00 -3.19
N ILE A 227 18.69 -5.81 -2.28
CA ILE A 227 18.07 -7.10 -2.63
C ILE A 227 16.69 -6.86 -3.25
N SER A 228 15.89 -5.93 -2.72
CA SER A 228 14.59 -5.57 -3.29
C SER A 228 14.71 -5.12 -4.75
N ARG A 229 15.68 -4.27 -5.06
CA ARG A 229 15.99 -3.85 -6.42
C ARG A 229 16.39 -5.01 -7.32
N ALA A 230 17.23 -5.93 -6.84
CA ALA A 230 17.66 -7.10 -7.62
C ALA A 230 16.48 -8.02 -7.95
N VAL A 231 15.52 -8.18 -7.02
CA VAL A 231 14.27 -8.91 -7.24
C VAL A 231 13.42 -8.23 -8.31
N ALA A 232 13.21 -6.92 -8.21
CA ALA A 232 12.31 -6.19 -9.09
C ALA A 232 12.88 -5.96 -10.50
N PHE A 233 14.20 -5.71 -10.64
CA PHE A 233 14.79 -5.17 -11.87
C PHE A 233 16.01 -5.92 -12.42
N GLU A 234 16.64 -6.82 -11.68
CA GLU A 234 17.90 -7.45 -12.07
C GLU A 234 17.77 -8.95 -12.40
N GLY A 235 16.52 -9.43 -12.58
CA GLY A 235 16.23 -10.79 -13.00
C GLY A 235 16.58 -11.87 -11.96
N LEU A 236 16.58 -11.54 -10.68
CA LEU A 236 16.92 -12.47 -9.60
C LEU A 236 15.94 -13.67 -9.52
N LEU A 237 14.68 -13.46 -9.90
CA LEU A 237 13.63 -14.48 -9.88
C LEU A 237 13.72 -15.55 -10.99
N VAL A 238 14.73 -15.50 -11.86
CA VAL A 238 14.95 -16.56 -12.88
C VAL A 238 15.42 -17.89 -12.25
N SER A 239 15.91 -17.87 -11.00
CA SER A 239 16.32 -19.06 -10.24
C SER A 239 16.00 -18.89 -8.75
N GLY A 240 15.22 -19.81 -8.21
CA GLY A 240 14.92 -19.86 -6.78
C GLY A 240 16.16 -20.07 -5.90
N GLU A 241 17.18 -20.82 -6.39
CA GLU A 241 18.47 -21.03 -5.71
C GLU A 241 19.23 -19.72 -5.58
N ARG A 242 19.42 -19.01 -6.71
CA ARG A 242 20.10 -17.69 -6.71
C ARG A 242 19.35 -16.68 -5.83
N PHE A 243 18.02 -16.77 -5.81
CA PHE A 243 17.22 -15.92 -4.94
C PHE A 243 17.46 -16.24 -3.46
N ALA A 244 17.45 -17.53 -3.08
CA ALA A 244 17.75 -17.97 -1.73
C ALA A 244 19.16 -17.52 -1.29
N ASP A 245 20.18 -17.73 -2.12
CA ASP A 245 21.57 -17.32 -1.84
C ASP A 245 21.67 -15.81 -1.64
N ARG A 246 20.99 -15.04 -2.48
CA ARG A 246 21.00 -13.57 -2.39
C ARG A 246 20.34 -13.07 -1.10
N LEU A 247 19.21 -13.68 -0.70
CA LEU A 247 18.56 -13.38 0.58
C LEU A 247 19.50 -13.68 1.76
N LEU A 248 20.11 -14.86 1.78
CA LEU A 248 21.04 -15.28 2.83
C LEU A 248 22.30 -14.40 2.90
N SER A 249 22.78 -13.87 1.77
CA SER A 249 23.92 -12.96 1.72
C SER A 249 23.66 -11.60 2.38
N GLY A 250 22.39 -11.23 2.55
CA GLY A 250 22.00 -10.00 3.24
C GLY A 250 22.05 -10.09 4.77
N VAL A 251 22.27 -11.29 5.33
CA VAL A 251 22.34 -11.48 6.79
C VAL A 251 23.79 -11.20 7.24
N PRO A 252 24.01 -10.16 8.07
CA PRO A 252 25.32 -9.96 8.68
C PRO A 252 25.72 -11.17 9.53
N GLN A 253 27.01 -11.53 9.49
CA GLN A 253 27.56 -12.47 10.44
C GLN A 253 27.81 -11.73 11.76
N ASP A 254 26.78 -11.59 12.56
CA ASP A 254 26.88 -10.98 13.89
C ASP A 254 26.68 -12.09 14.93
N PRO A 255 27.71 -12.43 15.72
CA PRO A 255 27.60 -13.48 16.72
C PRO A 255 26.78 -13.06 17.95
N ASP A 256 26.57 -11.76 18.15
CA ASP A 256 26.08 -11.22 19.41
C ASP A 256 24.59 -10.83 19.35
N ARG A 257 23.99 -10.79 18.15
CA ARG A 257 22.62 -10.31 17.99
C ARG A 257 21.87 -11.08 16.88
N ASP A 258 20.58 -11.33 17.13
CA ASP A 258 19.64 -11.80 16.13
C ASP A 258 19.41 -10.71 15.07
N ARG A 259 19.36 -11.11 13.79
CA ARG A 259 19.27 -10.20 12.65
C ARG A 259 18.14 -10.61 11.70
N LEU A 260 17.42 -9.61 11.19
CA LEU A 260 16.38 -9.75 10.19
C LEU A 260 16.89 -9.33 8.82
N VAL A 261 16.89 -10.22 7.84
CA VAL A 261 16.89 -9.78 6.45
C VAL A 261 15.45 -9.68 5.99
N HIS A 262 15.08 -8.51 5.51
CA HIS A 262 13.77 -8.34 4.92
C HIS A 262 13.82 -7.49 3.66
N ILE A 263 12.94 -7.80 2.73
CA ILE A 263 12.77 -7.12 1.45
C ILE A 263 11.31 -6.71 1.28
N ALA A 264 11.07 -5.66 0.51
CA ALA A 264 9.75 -5.24 0.09
C ALA A 264 9.76 -4.89 -1.40
N THR A 265 8.78 -5.41 -2.15
CA THR A 265 8.59 -5.17 -3.58
C THR A 265 7.10 -5.07 -3.88
N ASP A 266 6.75 -4.56 -5.07
CA ASP A 266 5.42 -4.82 -5.60
C ASP A 266 5.19 -6.34 -5.65
N GLY A 267 4.05 -6.78 -5.18
CA GLY A 267 3.70 -8.20 -5.13
C GLY A 267 3.55 -8.81 -6.53
N GLU A 268 3.15 -8.00 -7.51
CA GLU A 268 3.04 -8.36 -8.91
C GLU A 268 4.38 -8.76 -9.54
N THR A 269 5.49 -8.44 -8.88
CA THR A 269 6.83 -8.92 -9.22
C THR A 269 6.89 -10.45 -9.23
N TYR A 270 6.12 -11.10 -8.34
CA TYR A 270 6.10 -12.56 -8.20
C TYR A 270 5.02 -13.22 -9.08
N GLY A 271 5.08 -13.00 -10.38
CA GLY A 271 4.19 -13.63 -11.36
C GLY A 271 3.94 -12.76 -12.59
N HIS A 272 3.38 -11.55 -12.42
CA HIS A 272 3.05 -10.66 -13.53
C HIS A 272 4.31 -10.02 -14.15
N HIS A 273 5.16 -9.35 -13.37
CA HIS A 273 6.38 -8.73 -13.90
C HIS A 273 7.45 -9.76 -14.26
N HIS A 274 7.56 -10.84 -13.49
CA HIS A 274 8.47 -11.95 -13.76
C HIS A 274 7.69 -13.27 -13.77
N ARG A 275 7.46 -13.79 -14.96
CA ARG A 275 6.74 -15.05 -15.15
C ARG A 275 7.39 -16.17 -14.35
N TYR A 276 6.58 -16.92 -13.59
CA TYR A 276 7.03 -17.96 -12.65
C TYR A 276 7.83 -17.44 -11.44
N GLY A 277 7.78 -16.11 -11.17
CA GLY A 277 8.40 -15.52 -10.00
C GLY A 277 7.85 -16.09 -8.68
N GLU A 278 6.57 -16.49 -8.67
CA GLU A 278 5.92 -17.17 -7.54
C GLU A 278 6.55 -18.53 -7.22
N MET A 279 7.03 -19.25 -8.26
CA MET A 279 7.71 -20.54 -8.08
C MET A 279 9.13 -20.33 -7.55
N ALA A 280 9.84 -19.30 -8.01
CA ALA A 280 11.15 -18.94 -7.46
C ALA A 280 11.02 -18.54 -5.99
N LEU A 281 9.97 -17.78 -5.63
CA LEU A 281 9.66 -17.43 -4.25
C LEU A 281 9.39 -18.64 -3.39
N SER A 282 8.49 -19.54 -3.80
CA SER A 282 8.14 -20.73 -3.05
C SER A 282 9.33 -21.68 -2.87
N TYR A 283 10.15 -21.85 -3.92
CA TYR A 283 11.39 -22.64 -3.84
C TYR A 283 12.39 -22.03 -2.85
N ALA A 284 12.68 -20.73 -2.95
CA ALA A 284 13.64 -20.07 -2.07
C ALA A 284 13.23 -20.18 -0.60
N LEU A 285 11.95 -19.90 -0.28
CA LEU A 285 11.44 -20.03 1.08
C LEU A 285 11.50 -21.49 1.59
N HIS A 286 11.15 -22.45 0.73
CA HIS A 286 11.23 -23.87 1.09
C HIS A 286 12.67 -24.32 1.32
N HIS A 287 13.59 -23.96 0.43
CA HIS A 287 15.00 -24.28 0.52
C HIS A 287 15.64 -23.74 1.81
N ILE A 288 15.39 -22.48 2.12
CA ILE A 288 15.91 -21.81 3.32
C ILE A 288 15.41 -22.48 4.60
N GLU A 289 14.11 -22.79 4.65
CA GLU A 289 13.48 -23.35 5.84
C GLU A 289 13.83 -24.82 6.05
N SER A 290 13.73 -25.66 4.99
CA SER A 290 14.00 -27.10 5.09
C SER A 290 15.45 -27.43 5.39
N ASN A 291 16.39 -26.55 5.04
CA ASN A 291 17.80 -26.70 5.36
C ASN A 291 18.22 -25.93 6.63
N GLY A 292 17.30 -25.31 7.35
CA GLY A 292 17.59 -24.56 8.58
C GLY A 292 18.56 -23.38 8.39
N LEU A 293 18.57 -22.75 7.19
CA LEU A 293 19.52 -21.68 6.84
C LEU A 293 19.15 -20.35 7.47
N ALA A 294 17.86 -20.09 7.62
CA ALA A 294 17.27 -18.99 8.37
C ALA A 294 15.84 -19.34 8.83
N ARG A 295 15.34 -18.65 9.84
CA ARG A 295 13.97 -18.74 10.31
C ARG A 295 13.09 -17.75 9.55
N LEU A 296 12.03 -18.24 8.90
CA LEU A 296 11.01 -17.38 8.35
C LEU A 296 10.25 -16.70 9.49
N THR A 297 9.92 -15.43 9.33
CA THR A 297 9.15 -14.62 10.28
C THR A 297 8.29 -13.59 9.55
N ASN A 298 7.40 -12.92 10.27
CA ASN A 298 6.76 -11.70 9.82
C ASN A 298 7.12 -10.53 10.76
N TYR A 299 6.70 -9.32 10.38
CA TYR A 299 7.09 -8.12 11.14
C TYR A 299 6.49 -8.09 12.56
N GLY A 300 5.27 -8.59 12.75
CA GLY A 300 4.63 -8.66 14.06
C GLY A 300 5.41 -9.55 15.04
N GLU A 301 5.70 -10.79 14.62
CA GLU A 301 6.49 -11.73 15.42
C GLU A 301 7.88 -11.20 15.72
N PHE A 302 8.55 -10.66 14.71
CA PHE A 302 9.91 -10.13 14.91
C PHE A 302 9.91 -8.92 15.85
N LEU A 303 8.95 -8.01 15.72
CA LEU A 303 8.83 -6.82 16.57
C LEU A 303 8.54 -7.17 18.04
N GLU A 304 7.74 -8.20 18.29
CA GLU A 304 7.47 -8.67 19.66
C GLU A 304 8.71 -9.29 20.31
N ALA A 305 9.44 -10.12 19.55
CA ALA A 305 10.66 -10.77 20.05
C ALA A 305 11.85 -9.80 20.14
N HIS A 306 11.90 -8.78 19.30
CA HIS A 306 13.02 -7.84 19.17
C HIS A 306 12.50 -6.39 19.14
N PRO A 307 12.03 -5.83 20.25
CA PRO A 307 11.56 -4.45 20.31
C PRO A 307 12.69 -3.47 19.94
N PRO A 308 12.37 -2.31 19.32
CA PRO A 308 13.36 -1.34 18.90
C PRO A 308 14.22 -0.82 20.06
N ASP A 309 15.52 -0.85 19.91
CA ASP A 309 16.48 -0.29 20.84
C ASP A 309 17.19 0.99 20.31
N HIS A 310 16.79 1.44 19.12
CA HIS A 310 17.21 2.68 18.49
C HIS A 310 16.01 3.55 18.15
N GLU A 311 16.19 4.86 18.27
CA GLU A 311 15.27 5.86 17.73
C GLU A 311 15.71 6.24 16.31
N VAL A 312 14.75 6.63 15.47
CA VAL A 312 14.97 7.13 14.11
C VAL A 312 14.21 8.42 13.87
N GLU A 313 14.82 9.35 13.15
CA GLU A 313 14.14 10.46 12.47
C GLU A 313 14.07 10.16 10.97
N ILE A 314 12.89 10.34 10.39
CA ILE A 314 12.63 10.14 8.97
C ILE A 314 12.94 11.41 8.15
N VAL A 315 13.07 11.23 6.83
CA VAL A 315 13.00 12.30 5.84
C VAL A 315 11.57 12.40 5.37
N GLU A 316 10.88 13.45 5.79
CA GLU A 316 9.47 13.66 5.43
C GLU A 316 9.27 13.95 3.94
N ASN A 317 8.06 13.69 3.45
CA ASN A 317 7.66 13.93 2.06
C ASN A 317 8.53 13.15 1.06
N THR A 318 8.89 11.92 1.41
CA THR A 318 9.66 10.99 0.58
C THR A 318 8.86 9.73 0.29
N ALA A 319 9.22 9.04 -0.80
CA ALA A 319 8.57 7.83 -1.29
C ALA A 319 9.60 6.93 -1.97
N TRP A 320 9.35 5.62 -2.06
CA TRP A 320 10.30 4.66 -2.64
C TRP A 320 10.50 4.80 -4.15
N SER A 321 9.51 5.34 -4.87
CA SER A 321 9.49 5.41 -6.34
C SER A 321 9.71 6.81 -6.90
N CYS A 322 10.10 7.80 -6.05
CA CYS A 322 10.39 9.15 -6.50
C CYS A 322 11.64 9.72 -5.83
N ALA A 323 12.72 9.90 -6.59
CA ALA A 323 13.96 10.50 -6.09
C ALA A 323 13.81 11.98 -5.64
N HIS A 324 12.69 12.63 -5.98
CA HIS A 324 12.36 14.01 -5.64
C HIS A 324 11.30 14.07 -4.51
N GLY A 325 11.32 13.09 -3.62
CA GLY A 325 10.36 12.98 -2.53
C GLY A 325 9.01 12.46 -3.01
N VAL A 326 7.98 13.31 -3.04
CA VAL A 326 6.64 13.01 -3.57
C VAL A 326 6.30 13.80 -4.84
N GLY A 327 7.31 14.36 -5.50
CA GLY A 327 7.17 15.20 -6.70
C GLY A 327 6.41 14.52 -7.84
N ARG A 328 6.56 13.20 -8.03
CA ARG A 328 5.85 12.41 -9.05
C ARG A 328 4.34 12.65 -9.06
N TRP A 329 3.75 12.86 -7.90
CA TRP A 329 2.29 13.03 -7.74
C TRP A 329 1.85 14.50 -7.61
N ARG A 330 2.78 15.44 -7.78
CA ARG A 330 2.52 16.87 -7.60
C ARG A 330 2.99 17.72 -8.78
N GLU A 331 4.09 17.35 -9.43
CA GLU A 331 4.78 18.23 -10.37
C GLU A 331 5.58 17.47 -11.43
N ASP A 332 6.11 18.17 -12.39
CA ASP A 332 7.07 17.66 -13.37
C ASP A 332 8.45 17.50 -12.72
N CYS A 333 8.65 16.43 -11.97
CA CYS A 333 9.92 16.13 -11.31
C CYS A 333 10.90 15.32 -12.17
N GLY A 334 10.53 14.98 -13.40
CA GLY A 334 11.33 14.15 -14.30
C GLY A 334 11.27 12.64 -14.04
N CYS A 335 10.63 12.18 -12.96
CA CYS A 335 10.43 10.74 -12.73
C CYS A 335 9.42 10.16 -13.71
N HIS A 336 9.80 9.11 -14.45
CA HIS A 336 8.97 8.51 -15.49
C HIS A 336 9.10 6.97 -15.51
N THR A 337 8.18 6.30 -16.20
CA THR A 337 8.13 4.83 -16.39
C THR A 337 8.44 4.41 -17.83
N GLY A 338 9.10 5.28 -18.61
CA GLY A 338 9.24 5.16 -20.05
C GLY A 338 8.30 6.11 -20.79
N GLY A 339 7.99 5.84 -22.03
CA GLY A 339 7.04 6.62 -22.84
C GLY A 339 7.52 6.92 -24.25
N GLY A 340 6.63 7.52 -25.06
CA GLY A 340 6.93 7.93 -26.43
C GLY A 340 7.82 9.18 -26.53
N PRO A 341 8.44 9.44 -27.68
CA PRO A 341 9.17 10.68 -27.91
C PRO A 341 8.30 11.92 -27.66
N GLY A 342 8.83 12.88 -26.88
CA GLY A 342 8.14 14.13 -26.56
C GLY A 342 7.16 14.06 -25.40
N TRP A 343 6.96 12.91 -24.78
CA TRP A 343 6.16 12.80 -23.56
C TRP A 343 6.89 13.47 -22.39
N ASN A 344 6.12 14.17 -21.57
CA ASN A 344 6.62 14.84 -20.37
C ASN A 344 5.58 14.76 -19.25
N GLN A 345 5.94 15.21 -18.07
CA GLN A 345 5.09 15.15 -16.87
C GLN A 345 4.54 16.52 -16.47
N ALA A 346 4.58 17.51 -17.37
CA ALA A 346 4.11 18.87 -17.09
C ALA A 346 2.62 18.93 -16.68
N TRP A 347 1.83 18.00 -17.19
CA TRP A 347 0.40 17.83 -16.87
C TRP A 347 0.11 17.50 -15.39
N ARG A 348 1.08 16.94 -14.67
CA ARG A 348 0.88 16.52 -13.27
C ARG A 348 0.50 17.67 -12.34
N ALA A 349 1.14 18.80 -12.48
CA ALA A 349 0.88 19.95 -11.61
C ALA A 349 -0.49 20.64 -11.90
N PRO A 350 -0.89 20.92 -13.14
CA PRO A 350 -2.23 21.40 -13.44
C PRO A 350 -3.33 20.47 -12.95
N LEU A 351 -3.19 19.15 -13.22
CA LEU A 351 -4.15 18.14 -12.74
C LEU A 351 -4.27 18.19 -11.21
N ARG A 352 -3.14 18.19 -10.49
CA ARG A 352 -3.15 18.27 -9.01
C ARG A 352 -3.87 19.52 -8.53
N ARG A 353 -3.57 20.69 -9.11
CA ARG A 353 -4.21 21.95 -8.72
C ARG A 353 -5.72 21.95 -8.98
N ALA A 354 -6.15 21.40 -10.12
CA ALA A 354 -7.58 21.32 -10.45
C ALA A 354 -8.34 20.41 -9.45
N LEU A 355 -7.78 19.25 -9.10
CA LEU A 355 -8.40 18.35 -8.13
C LEU A 355 -8.37 18.93 -6.71
N ASP A 356 -7.27 19.57 -6.30
CA ASP A 356 -7.18 20.25 -5.00
C ASP A 356 -8.22 21.37 -4.89
N TRP A 357 -8.37 22.19 -5.94
CA TRP A 357 -9.41 23.22 -6.01
C TRP A 357 -10.81 22.59 -5.87
N LEU A 358 -11.12 21.54 -6.62
CA LEU A 358 -12.42 20.89 -6.56
C LEU A 358 -12.74 20.37 -5.15
N ARG A 359 -11.78 19.71 -4.50
CA ARG A 359 -11.91 19.25 -3.11
C ARG A 359 -12.19 20.41 -2.15
N ASP A 360 -11.42 21.49 -2.28
CA ASP A 360 -11.46 22.62 -1.35
C ASP A 360 -12.71 23.45 -1.53
N GLU A 361 -13.24 23.60 -2.75
CA GLU A 361 -14.53 24.25 -3.01
C GLU A 361 -15.71 23.42 -2.45
N LEU A 362 -15.64 22.09 -2.57
CA LEU A 362 -16.74 21.21 -2.17
C LEU A 362 -16.76 20.89 -0.68
N SER A 363 -15.63 20.98 0.01
CA SER A 363 -15.53 20.66 1.44
C SER A 363 -16.46 21.49 2.32
N PRO A 364 -16.51 22.85 2.23
CA PRO A 364 -17.42 23.66 3.04
C PRO A 364 -18.89 23.48 2.66
N LEU A 365 -19.19 23.20 1.40
CA LEU A 365 -20.56 22.91 0.95
C LEU A 365 -21.06 21.57 1.53
N TYR A 366 -20.19 20.56 1.52
CA TYR A 366 -20.47 19.29 2.18
C TYR A 366 -20.70 19.49 3.67
N GLU A 367 -19.78 20.13 4.37
CA GLU A 367 -19.88 20.36 5.82
C GLU A 367 -21.18 21.05 6.20
N LYS A 368 -21.56 22.10 5.48
CA LYS A 368 -22.82 22.82 5.71
C LYS A 368 -24.03 21.92 5.51
N ALA A 369 -24.13 21.24 4.37
CA ALA A 369 -25.29 20.41 4.05
C ALA A 369 -25.37 19.15 4.93
N ALA A 370 -24.24 18.55 5.25
CA ALA A 370 -24.18 17.36 6.08
C ALA A 370 -24.46 17.65 7.57
N SER A 371 -24.17 18.87 8.06
CA SER A 371 -24.54 19.29 9.43
C SER A 371 -26.04 19.33 9.69
N GLU A 372 -26.87 19.40 8.63
CA GLU A 372 -28.32 19.29 8.74
C GLU A 372 -28.78 17.83 8.99
N LEU A 373 -27.92 16.84 8.67
CA LEU A 373 -28.25 15.42 8.68
C LEU A 373 -27.45 14.62 9.71
N PHE A 374 -26.28 15.09 10.07
CA PHE A 374 -25.34 14.42 10.98
C PHE A 374 -24.85 15.38 12.07
N PRO A 375 -24.74 14.93 13.32
CA PRO A 375 -24.15 15.72 14.40
C PRO A 375 -22.70 16.13 14.14
N ASP A 376 -21.93 15.27 13.45
CA ASP A 376 -20.57 15.50 13.00
C ASP A 376 -20.42 14.96 11.56
N PRO A 377 -20.38 15.86 10.56
CA PRO A 377 -20.23 15.48 9.15
C PRO A 377 -18.99 14.66 8.84
N TRP A 378 -17.86 14.98 9.49
CA TRP A 378 -16.61 14.31 9.22
C TRP A 378 -16.53 12.94 9.88
N ALA A 379 -17.08 12.79 11.08
CA ALA A 379 -17.27 11.48 11.70
C ALA A 379 -18.24 10.60 10.89
N ALA A 380 -19.29 11.18 10.30
CA ALA A 380 -20.19 10.45 9.39
C ALA A 380 -19.44 9.95 8.13
N ARG A 381 -18.56 10.78 7.55
CA ARG A 381 -17.68 10.34 6.45
C ARG A 381 -16.75 9.20 6.90
N ASP A 382 -16.10 9.34 8.05
CA ASP A 382 -15.21 8.31 8.58
C ASP A 382 -15.96 6.97 8.78
N ALA A 383 -17.22 7.01 9.25
CA ALA A 383 -18.06 5.83 9.45
C ALA A 383 -18.66 5.26 8.14
N TYR A 384 -18.62 5.98 7.02
CA TYR A 384 -19.23 5.54 5.75
C TYR A 384 -18.60 4.25 5.19
N ILE A 385 -17.41 3.90 5.63
CA ILE A 385 -16.77 2.62 5.29
C ILE A 385 -17.67 1.43 5.62
N ASP A 386 -18.45 1.51 6.68
CA ASP A 386 -19.40 0.46 7.06
C ASP A 386 -20.45 0.19 5.98
N VAL A 387 -20.92 1.25 5.29
CA VAL A 387 -21.87 1.13 4.16
C VAL A 387 -21.15 0.62 2.91
N ILE A 388 -19.94 1.05 2.67
CA ILE A 388 -19.14 0.57 1.53
C ILE A 388 -18.91 -0.94 1.63
N LEU A 389 -18.59 -1.43 2.82
CA LEU A 389 -18.33 -2.85 3.08
C LEU A 389 -19.60 -3.69 3.23
N ASP A 390 -20.73 -3.06 3.57
CA ASP A 390 -22.01 -3.73 3.75
C ASP A 390 -23.17 -2.81 3.31
N ARG A 391 -23.57 -2.93 2.05
CA ARG A 391 -24.63 -2.12 1.43
C ARG A 391 -25.99 -2.20 2.16
N SER A 392 -26.25 -3.25 2.97
CA SER A 392 -27.46 -3.35 3.77
C SER A 392 -27.60 -2.24 4.81
N LYS A 393 -26.47 -1.71 5.29
CA LYS A 393 -26.37 -0.59 6.23
C LYS A 393 -26.80 0.77 5.62
N ALA A 394 -26.91 0.86 4.29
CA ALA A 394 -27.40 2.07 3.63
C ALA A 394 -28.84 2.44 4.02
N SER A 395 -29.65 1.46 4.41
CA SER A 395 -31.07 1.64 4.75
C SER A 395 -31.35 2.57 5.93
N VAL A 396 -30.36 2.83 6.80
CA VAL A 396 -30.49 3.77 7.93
C VAL A 396 -30.28 5.23 7.54
N HIS A 397 -29.81 5.49 6.31
CA HIS A 397 -29.54 6.82 5.81
C HIS A 397 -30.58 7.27 4.78
N SER A 398 -30.86 8.58 4.74
CA SER A 398 -31.65 9.16 3.66
C SER A 398 -30.87 9.15 2.34
N GLY A 399 -31.58 9.18 1.20
CA GLY A 399 -30.93 9.26 -0.11
C GLY A 399 -30.00 10.47 -0.25
N ARG A 400 -30.36 11.64 0.35
CA ARG A 400 -29.51 12.84 0.36
C ARG A 400 -28.25 12.62 1.20
N ALA A 401 -28.36 11.95 2.36
CA ALA A 401 -27.22 11.61 3.20
C ALA A 401 -26.21 10.71 2.46
N LEU A 402 -26.70 9.67 1.78
CA LEU A 402 -25.87 8.77 0.98
C LEU A 402 -25.18 9.52 -0.17
N GLN A 403 -25.87 10.41 -0.88
CA GLN A 403 -25.26 11.20 -1.96
C GLN A 403 -24.17 12.13 -1.45
N LEU A 404 -24.32 12.73 -0.27
CA LEU A 404 -23.26 13.55 0.36
C LEU A 404 -22.03 12.70 0.73
N LEU A 405 -22.22 11.49 1.24
CA LEU A 405 -21.14 10.58 1.61
C LEU A 405 -20.45 10.00 0.36
N GLU A 406 -21.21 9.67 -0.69
CA GLU A 406 -20.64 9.26 -1.99
C GLU A 406 -19.85 10.39 -2.66
N LEU A 407 -20.30 11.64 -2.54
CA LEU A 407 -19.50 12.79 -2.98
C LEU A 407 -18.11 12.77 -2.33
N GLN A 408 -18.06 12.60 -1.02
CA GLN A 408 -16.78 12.53 -0.29
C GLN A 408 -15.94 11.31 -0.69
N ARG A 409 -16.56 10.15 -0.95
CA ARG A 409 -15.88 8.97 -1.46
C ARG A 409 -15.21 9.24 -2.81
N HIS A 410 -15.89 9.87 -3.74
CA HIS A 410 -15.33 10.21 -5.06
C HIS A 410 -14.23 11.27 -4.97
N LEU A 411 -14.36 12.26 -4.07
CA LEU A 411 -13.30 13.23 -3.80
C LEU A 411 -12.02 12.60 -3.23
N MET A 412 -12.09 11.43 -2.61
CA MET A 412 -10.90 10.67 -2.20
C MET A 412 -10.39 9.75 -3.32
N LEU A 413 -11.28 9.07 -4.06
CA LEU A 413 -10.91 8.20 -5.18
C LEU A 413 -10.14 8.94 -6.28
N MET A 414 -10.43 10.21 -6.53
CA MET A 414 -9.73 11.02 -7.54
C MET A 414 -8.25 11.26 -7.21
N TYR A 415 -7.78 10.90 -6.00
CA TYR A 415 -6.39 11.03 -5.57
C TYR A 415 -5.62 9.70 -5.58
N THR A 416 -6.18 8.64 -6.12
CA THR A 416 -5.48 7.36 -6.28
C THR A 416 -4.14 7.56 -6.99
N SER A 417 -3.05 7.08 -6.41
CA SER A 417 -1.67 7.40 -6.82
C SER A 417 -1.36 7.04 -8.28
N CYS A 418 -1.91 5.94 -8.80
CA CYS A 418 -1.71 5.52 -10.17
C CYS A 418 -2.12 6.55 -11.21
N GLY A 419 -3.03 7.48 -10.88
CA GLY A 419 -3.43 8.58 -11.76
C GLY A 419 -2.29 9.53 -12.15
N TRP A 420 -1.18 9.55 -11.39
CA TRP A 420 0.02 10.36 -11.68
C TRP A 420 1.27 9.51 -11.94
N PHE A 421 1.21 8.20 -11.70
CA PHE A 421 2.41 7.36 -11.72
C PHE A 421 3.00 7.21 -13.12
N PHE A 422 2.13 6.96 -14.11
CA PHE A 422 2.50 6.75 -15.50
C PHE A 422 2.74 8.07 -16.25
N ASN A 423 3.19 7.98 -17.51
CA ASN A 423 3.57 9.15 -18.30
C ASN A 423 2.47 9.62 -19.26
N ASP A 424 1.41 8.84 -19.40
CA ASP A 424 0.35 9.12 -20.36
C ASP A 424 -0.87 9.73 -19.67
N LEU A 425 -1.18 10.98 -20.00
CA LEU A 425 -2.39 11.64 -19.53
C LEU A 425 -3.67 10.92 -20.02
N ALA A 426 -3.62 10.28 -21.21
CA ALA A 426 -4.70 9.46 -21.75
C ALA A 426 -4.69 8.02 -21.23
N GLY A 427 -3.75 7.68 -20.35
CA GLY A 427 -3.68 6.37 -19.72
C GLY A 427 -4.92 6.06 -18.87
N ILE A 428 -5.29 4.78 -18.82
CA ILE A 428 -6.52 4.34 -18.15
C ILE A 428 -6.59 4.78 -16.67
N GLU A 429 -5.46 4.89 -15.99
CA GLU A 429 -5.38 5.29 -14.58
C GLU A 429 -5.65 6.79 -14.40
N THR A 430 -5.12 7.65 -15.28
CA THR A 430 -5.38 9.09 -15.23
C THR A 430 -6.81 9.41 -15.68
N VAL A 431 -7.31 8.73 -16.70
CA VAL A 431 -8.72 8.83 -17.11
C VAL A 431 -9.65 8.42 -15.98
N GLN A 432 -9.32 7.35 -15.24
CA GLN A 432 -10.11 6.86 -14.12
C GLN A 432 -10.26 7.90 -13.01
N ILE A 433 -9.17 8.58 -12.61
CA ILE A 433 -9.28 9.63 -11.58
C ILE A 433 -10.06 10.85 -12.06
N LEU A 434 -10.00 11.17 -13.35
CA LEU A 434 -10.84 12.22 -13.95
C LEU A 434 -12.32 11.82 -13.96
N GLN A 435 -12.65 10.55 -14.18
CA GLN A 435 -14.03 10.05 -14.08
C GLN A 435 -14.56 10.18 -12.64
N TYR A 436 -13.74 9.89 -11.62
CA TYR A 436 -14.13 10.11 -10.22
C TYR A 436 -14.35 11.59 -9.91
N ALA A 437 -13.50 12.48 -10.41
CA ALA A 437 -13.70 13.91 -10.28
C ALA A 437 -14.99 14.38 -11.00
N GLY A 438 -15.24 13.92 -12.23
CA GLY A 438 -16.48 14.21 -12.96
C GLY A 438 -17.74 13.73 -12.23
N ARG A 439 -17.66 12.57 -11.57
CA ARG A 439 -18.76 12.09 -10.74
C ARG A 439 -18.98 12.96 -9.50
N ALA A 440 -17.90 13.42 -8.88
CA ALA A 440 -17.97 14.35 -7.75
C ALA A 440 -18.60 15.69 -8.18
N VAL A 441 -18.21 16.24 -9.34
CA VAL A 441 -18.85 17.44 -9.93
C VAL A 441 -20.36 17.23 -10.11
N GLN A 442 -20.76 16.14 -10.76
CA GLN A 442 -22.17 15.85 -10.99
C GLN A 442 -22.99 15.73 -9.70
N LEU A 443 -22.43 15.07 -8.68
CA LEU A 443 -23.09 14.96 -7.37
C LEU A 443 -23.21 16.32 -6.69
N ALA A 444 -22.14 17.14 -6.75
CA ALA A 444 -22.11 18.45 -6.15
C ALA A 444 -23.15 19.40 -6.76
N GLU A 445 -23.25 19.45 -8.08
CA GLU A 445 -24.22 20.30 -8.77
C GLU A 445 -25.67 19.93 -8.43
N ARG A 446 -25.96 18.62 -8.28
CA ARG A 446 -27.26 18.15 -7.83
C ARG A 446 -27.58 18.48 -6.36
N LEU A 447 -26.58 18.40 -5.50
CA LEU A 447 -26.74 18.57 -4.05
C LEU A 447 -26.79 20.04 -3.62
N PHE A 448 -26.01 20.91 -4.32
CA PHE A 448 -25.75 22.26 -3.88
C PHE A 448 -26.27 23.33 -4.85
N GLU A 449 -26.75 22.92 -6.03
CA GLU A 449 -27.18 23.85 -7.11
C GLU A 449 -26.11 24.89 -7.46
N THR A 450 -24.82 24.52 -7.33
CA THR A 450 -23.66 25.38 -7.54
C THR A 450 -22.87 24.88 -8.75
N PRO A 451 -22.69 25.70 -9.81
CA PRO A 451 -21.96 25.31 -11.00
C PRO A 451 -20.45 25.25 -10.71
N VAL A 452 -19.90 24.06 -10.52
CA VAL A 452 -18.47 23.84 -10.27
C VAL A 452 -17.73 23.31 -11.50
N GLU A 453 -18.44 22.74 -12.47
CA GLU A 453 -17.85 22.12 -13.67
C GLU A 453 -17.01 23.13 -14.46
N GLU A 454 -17.56 24.33 -14.75
CA GLU A 454 -16.83 25.36 -15.52
C GLU A 454 -15.52 25.80 -14.84
N GLY A 455 -15.54 25.94 -13.51
CA GLY A 455 -14.34 26.28 -12.73
C GLY A 455 -13.29 25.19 -12.79
N PHE A 456 -13.72 23.93 -12.68
CA PHE A 456 -12.84 22.75 -12.75
C PHE A 456 -12.21 22.60 -14.14
N LEU A 457 -13.00 22.71 -15.22
CA LEU A 457 -12.51 22.60 -16.61
C LEU A 457 -11.50 23.68 -16.95
N ARG A 458 -11.74 24.94 -16.53
CA ARG A 458 -10.76 26.03 -16.71
C ARG A 458 -9.39 25.75 -16.10
N LEU A 459 -9.34 25.03 -14.99
CA LEU A 459 -8.08 24.64 -14.34
C LEU A 459 -7.41 23.45 -15.03
N LEU A 460 -8.18 22.61 -15.69
CA LEU A 460 -7.63 21.50 -16.51
C LEU A 460 -7.08 21.98 -17.85
N GLU A 461 -7.61 23.09 -18.41
CA GLU A 461 -7.14 23.68 -19.67
C GLU A 461 -5.82 24.47 -19.54
N ALA A 462 -5.40 24.77 -18.30
CA ALA A 462 -4.19 25.56 -18.01
C ALA A 462 -2.93 24.68 -17.96
#